data_804928829996f1241a74b9280c139eb1
#
_entry.id   804928829996f1241a74b9280c139eb1
#
_cell.length_a   1.000
_cell.length_b   1.000
_cell.length_c   1.000
_cell.angle_alpha   90.00
_cell.angle_beta   90.00
_cell.angle_gamma   90.00
#
_symmetry.space_group_name_H-M   'P 1'
#
loop_
_entity.id
_entity.type
_entity.pdbx_description
1 polymer ?
#
loop_
_entity_poly.entity_id
_entity_poly.type
_entity_poly.pdbx_seq_one_letter_code
_entity_poly.pdbx_strand_id
1 'polypeptide(L)'
;RRVLFRSDCIVIGAGIAGAVAARKLAEEKGKRVLVMERRPHIGGNCYDEKDAHGILIHNYGPHIFHTGLEEVFAYLSRFTDWYLFGHEVVAKVGDQLIPVPFNLNTLHMVYDKEKADRLEQKLIETYGEGSRVPIMKLRGNEDADIREIAQYVYENVFLYYTMKQWGQKPEEISPEVTGRVPVLISYDNRYFQDKYQGVPANGFTEMFEKMLSHPGITVECGTDCLSRMRFAGNEIYFDGEKFDGDVIYTGALDELFACRYGRLPYRSLDFRFEHYDGASYQGHSVVNYTVSEDFTRITEFKFLTGQKDTDGTTIVKEYPFAYTGAEGEIPYYAILNEENQTLYEKYRALTSGMEHFHLLGRLAEYRYYNIDAMVKRAMELADRL
;
A
#
# COMPACT_ATOMS: atom_id res chain seq x y z
N ARG A 1 17.43 -15.58 -23.28
CA ARG A 1 17.21 -15.24 -24.73
C ARG A 1 16.12 -16.11 -25.35
N ARG A 2 16.17 -17.46 -25.26
CA ARG A 2 15.16 -18.36 -25.86
C ARG A 2 13.76 -18.23 -25.25
N VAL A 3 13.63 -17.87 -23.95
CA VAL A 3 12.33 -17.70 -23.27
C VAL A 3 11.65 -16.43 -23.74
N LEU A 4 12.38 -15.32 -23.88
CA LEU A 4 11.86 -14.03 -24.32
C LEU A 4 11.11 -14.15 -25.66
N PHE A 5 11.70 -14.79 -26.67
CA PHE A 5 11.12 -14.94 -28.02
C PHE A 5 10.02 -16.01 -28.14
N ARG A 6 9.73 -16.72 -27.04
CA ARG A 6 8.61 -17.65 -26.96
C ARG A 6 7.45 -17.09 -26.15
N SER A 7 7.60 -15.90 -25.57
CA SER A 7 6.56 -15.27 -24.76
C SER A 7 5.63 -14.44 -25.64
N ASP A 8 4.35 -14.50 -25.32
CA ASP A 8 3.30 -13.71 -25.97
C ASP A 8 3.07 -12.39 -25.21
N CYS A 9 3.50 -12.36 -23.95
CA CYS A 9 3.42 -11.17 -23.09
C CYS A 9 4.65 -11.12 -22.15
N ILE A 10 5.14 -9.91 -21.90
CA ILE A 10 6.16 -9.62 -20.88
C ILE A 10 5.54 -8.75 -19.80
N VAL A 11 5.64 -9.19 -18.55
CA VAL A 11 5.22 -8.43 -17.37
C VAL A 11 6.47 -7.99 -16.60
N ILE A 12 6.61 -6.70 -16.42
CA ILE A 12 7.76 -6.09 -15.73
C ILE A 12 7.33 -5.71 -14.32
N GLY A 13 7.81 -6.48 -13.35
CA GLY A 13 7.50 -6.43 -11.94
C GLY A 13 6.63 -7.61 -11.48
N ALA A 14 7.07 -8.27 -10.40
CA ALA A 14 6.42 -9.42 -9.78
C ALA A 14 5.67 -9.08 -8.47
N GLY A 15 5.25 -7.83 -8.30
CA GLY A 15 4.33 -7.40 -7.25
C GLY A 15 2.88 -7.78 -7.58
N ILE A 16 1.92 -7.39 -6.73
CA ILE A 16 0.51 -7.80 -6.87
C ILE A 16 -0.07 -7.48 -8.25
N ALA A 17 0.24 -6.31 -8.82
CA ALA A 17 -0.23 -5.92 -10.14
C ALA A 17 0.22 -6.88 -11.23
N GLY A 18 1.54 -7.14 -11.30
CA GLY A 18 2.11 -8.01 -12.32
C GLY A 18 1.76 -9.47 -12.12
N ALA A 19 1.74 -9.95 -10.88
CA ALA A 19 1.39 -11.35 -10.59
C ALA A 19 -0.05 -11.70 -10.97
N VAL A 20 -1.02 -10.83 -10.66
CA VAL A 20 -2.41 -11.01 -11.04
C VAL A 20 -2.58 -10.96 -12.56
N ALA A 21 -1.98 -9.98 -13.23
CA ALA A 21 -2.04 -9.86 -14.68
C ALA A 21 -1.41 -11.08 -15.36
N ALA A 22 -0.23 -11.51 -14.92
CA ALA A 22 0.46 -12.68 -15.47
C ALA A 22 -0.39 -13.95 -15.31
N ARG A 23 -0.96 -14.18 -14.10
CA ARG A 23 -1.79 -15.34 -13.83
C ARG A 23 -3.01 -15.38 -14.72
N LYS A 24 -3.77 -14.29 -14.83
CA LYS A 24 -4.97 -14.23 -15.66
C LYS A 24 -4.66 -14.44 -17.14
N LEU A 25 -3.62 -13.78 -17.65
CA LEU A 25 -3.22 -13.94 -19.06
C LEU A 25 -2.81 -15.38 -19.38
N ALA A 26 -2.06 -16.03 -18.49
CA ALA A 26 -1.65 -17.41 -18.71
C ALA A 26 -2.81 -18.40 -18.58
N GLU A 27 -3.62 -18.27 -17.53
CA GLU A 27 -4.68 -19.23 -17.21
C GLU A 27 -5.93 -19.06 -18.08
N GLU A 28 -6.37 -17.83 -18.30
CA GLU A 28 -7.65 -17.56 -18.97
C GLU A 28 -7.49 -17.27 -20.46
N LYS A 29 -6.34 -16.72 -20.87
CA LYS A 29 -6.08 -16.39 -22.30
C LYS A 29 -5.09 -17.35 -22.96
N GLY A 30 -4.52 -18.29 -22.19
CA GLY A 30 -3.56 -19.27 -22.70
C GLY A 30 -2.23 -18.65 -23.17
N LYS A 31 -1.91 -17.40 -22.76
CA LYS A 31 -0.69 -16.72 -23.17
C LYS A 31 0.53 -17.27 -22.42
N ARG A 32 1.67 -17.29 -23.10
CA ARG A 32 2.97 -17.55 -22.49
C ARG A 32 3.50 -16.22 -21.96
N VAL A 33 3.65 -16.12 -20.65
CA VAL A 33 4.01 -14.88 -19.95
C VAL A 33 5.42 -15.00 -19.36
N LEU A 34 6.29 -14.03 -19.68
CA LEU A 34 7.56 -13.84 -19.00
C LEU A 34 7.39 -12.71 -17.97
N VAL A 35 7.58 -13.02 -16.69
CA VAL A 35 7.63 -12.04 -15.61
C VAL A 35 9.09 -11.73 -15.29
N MET A 36 9.48 -10.46 -15.39
CA MET A 36 10.82 -9.99 -15.07
C MET A 36 10.79 -9.11 -13.83
N GLU A 37 11.54 -9.50 -12.80
CA GLU A 37 11.60 -8.76 -11.52
C GLU A 37 13.06 -8.38 -11.23
N ARG A 38 13.29 -7.08 -10.92
CA ARG A 38 14.65 -6.61 -10.62
C ARG A 38 15.16 -7.03 -9.25
N ARG A 39 14.25 -7.24 -8.27
CA ARG A 39 14.61 -7.75 -6.95
C ARG A 39 14.93 -9.25 -7.02
N PRO A 40 15.68 -9.79 -6.04
CA PRO A 40 15.95 -11.22 -5.98
C PRO A 40 14.75 -12.07 -5.58
N HIS A 41 13.60 -11.46 -5.29
CA HIS A 41 12.37 -12.10 -4.82
C HIS A 41 11.14 -11.54 -5.53
N ILE A 42 10.06 -12.32 -5.57
CA ILE A 42 8.72 -11.94 -6.00
C ILE A 42 7.97 -11.18 -4.87
N GLY A 43 6.73 -10.77 -5.11
CA GLY A 43 5.84 -10.17 -4.12
C GLY A 43 5.90 -8.64 -4.06
N GLY A 44 6.93 -8.02 -4.68
CA GLY A 44 7.09 -6.56 -4.63
C GLY A 44 7.17 -6.06 -3.18
N ASN A 45 6.40 -5.03 -2.83
CA ASN A 45 6.38 -4.52 -1.44
C ASN A 45 5.58 -5.41 -0.47
N CYS A 46 4.82 -6.39 -0.97
CA CYS A 46 4.16 -7.37 -0.11
C CYS A 46 5.06 -8.56 0.26
N TYR A 47 6.33 -8.55 -0.15
CA TYR A 47 7.28 -9.61 0.20
C TYR A 47 7.42 -9.73 1.72
N ASP A 48 7.31 -10.95 2.18
CA ASP A 48 7.46 -11.35 3.57
C ASP A 48 8.31 -12.61 3.68
N GLU A 49 8.93 -12.78 4.82
CA GLU A 49 9.74 -13.96 5.14
C GLU A 49 9.79 -14.19 6.66
N LYS A 50 10.21 -15.35 7.06
CA LYS A 50 10.50 -15.62 8.47
C LYS A 50 11.88 -15.08 8.84
N ASP A 51 11.94 -14.29 9.90
CA ASP A 51 13.19 -13.83 10.47
C ASP A 51 13.99 -14.97 11.15
N ALA A 52 15.14 -14.65 11.73
CA ALA A 52 16.00 -15.62 12.43
C ALA A 52 15.32 -16.30 13.65
N HIS A 53 14.21 -15.74 14.13
CA HIS A 53 13.41 -16.22 15.26
C HIS A 53 12.13 -16.93 14.82
N GLY A 54 11.95 -17.14 13.51
CA GLY A 54 10.78 -17.79 12.92
C GLY A 54 9.51 -16.94 12.89
N ILE A 55 9.63 -15.63 13.16
CA ILE A 55 8.52 -14.69 13.08
C ILE A 55 8.37 -14.23 11.64
N LEU A 56 7.16 -14.35 11.09
CA LEU A 56 6.83 -13.85 9.75
C LEU A 56 6.81 -12.33 9.76
N ILE A 57 7.78 -11.71 9.08
CA ILE A 57 7.93 -10.26 8.98
C ILE A 57 7.63 -9.80 7.56
N HIS A 58 7.03 -8.60 7.42
CA HIS A 58 6.85 -7.94 6.14
C HIS A 58 8.03 -6.98 5.91
N ASN A 59 8.90 -7.30 4.94
CA ASN A 59 10.17 -6.60 4.74
C ASN A 59 10.02 -5.12 4.34
N TYR A 60 8.87 -4.76 3.79
CA TYR A 60 8.56 -3.40 3.32
C TYR A 60 7.38 -2.78 4.06
N GLY A 61 7.30 -3.02 5.37
CA GLY A 61 6.22 -2.54 6.24
C GLY A 61 4.94 -3.38 6.17
N PRO A 62 4.01 -3.18 7.12
CA PRO A 62 2.83 -4.01 7.24
C PRO A 62 1.90 -3.86 6.03
N HIS A 63 1.49 -4.98 5.49
CA HIS A 63 0.46 -5.07 4.47
C HIS A 63 -0.71 -5.88 5.03
N ILE A 64 -1.89 -5.30 5.01
CA ILE A 64 -3.15 -5.93 5.39
C ILE A 64 -4.06 -5.91 4.16
N PHE A 65 -4.57 -7.06 3.78
CA PHE A 65 -5.61 -7.15 2.77
C PHE A 65 -6.96 -6.80 3.38
N HIS A 66 -7.69 -5.92 2.73
CA HIS A 66 -9.07 -5.60 3.09
C HIS A 66 -9.87 -5.32 1.82
N THR A 67 -11.11 -5.73 1.78
CA THR A 67 -11.99 -5.48 0.64
C THR A 67 -13.47 -5.71 0.97
N GLY A 68 -14.33 -4.95 0.32
CA GLY A 68 -15.76 -5.24 0.19
C GLY A 68 -16.09 -6.00 -1.11
N LEU A 69 -15.11 -6.21 -2.02
CA LEU A 69 -15.32 -6.81 -3.33
C LEU A 69 -15.20 -8.33 -3.24
N GLU A 70 -16.34 -9.02 -3.35
CA GLU A 70 -16.45 -10.48 -3.30
C GLU A 70 -15.57 -11.16 -4.36
N GLU A 71 -15.56 -10.63 -5.57
CA GLU A 71 -14.77 -11.18 -6.69
C GLU A 71 -13.27 -11.15 -6.43
N VAL A 72 -12.77 -10.07 -5.81
CA VAL A 72 -11.33 -9.92 -5.48
C VAL A 72 -10.94 -10.88 -4.37
N PHE A 73 -11.77 -10.96 -3.31
CA PHE A 73 -11.55 -11.91 -2.23
C PHE A 73 -11.56 -13.37 -2.74
N ALA A 74 -12.57 -13.73 -3.54
CA ALA A 74 -12.67 -15.06 -4.11
C ALA A 74 -11.50 -15.41 -5.04
N TYR A 75 -11.04 -14.44 -5.84
CA TYR A 75 -9.87 -14.63 -6.71
C TYR A 75 -8.60 -14.93 -5.92
N LEU A 76 -8.27 -14.11 -4.93
CA LEU A 76 -7.06 -14.29 -4.13
C LEU A 76 -7.12 -15.54 -3.24
N SER A 77 -8.30 -15.90 -2.73
CA SER A 77 -8.55 -17.12 -1.93
C SER A 77 -8.26 -18.43 -2.68
N ARG A 78 -8.06 -18.38 -3.98
CA ARG A 78 -7.58 -19.54 -4.77
C ARG A 78 -6.12 -19.88 -4.48
N PHE A 79 -5.36 -18.92 -3.95
CA PHE A 79 -3.91 -19.01 -3.77
C PHE A 79 -3.47 -19.01 -2.31
N THR A 80 -4.38 -18.77 -1.38
CA THR A 80 -4.07 -18.76 0.05
C THR A 80 -5.29 -19.06 0.90
N ASP A 81 -5.06 -19.61 2.08
CA ASP A 81 -5.97 -19.50 3.21
C ASP A 81 -5.73 -18.17 3.91
N TRP A 82 -6.72 -17.68 4.67
CA TRP A 82 -6.67 -16.37 5.32
C TRP A 82 -6.66 -16.48 6.84
N TYR A 83 -5.77 -15.72 7.47
CA TYR A 83 -5.94 -15.30 8.85
C TYR A 83 -6.81 -14.04 8.84
N LEU A 84 -8.12 -14.22 9.05
CA LEU A 84 -9.09 -13.13 9.05
C LEU A 84 -9.21 -12.53 10.45
N PHE A 85 -9.12 -11.21 10.54
CA PHE A 85 -9.28 -10.45 11.77
C PHE A 85 -9.70 -9.00 11.47
N GLY A 86 -10.38 -8.35 12.43
CA GLY A 86 -10.62 -6.91 12.35
C GLY A 86 -9.32 -6.17 12.67
N HIS A 87 -8.73 -5.52 11.68
CA HIS A 87 -7.48 -4.79 11.89
C HIS A 87 -7.72 -3.52 12.71
N GLU A 88 -7.07 -3.41 13.84
CA GLU A 88 -7.09 -2.24 14.71
C GLU A 88 -5.72 -1.56 14.71
N VAL A 89 -5.75 -0.24 14.72
CA VAL A 89 -4.58 0.63 14.87
C VAL A 89 -4.83 1.57 16.03
N VAL A 90 -3.82 1.80 16.84
CA VAL A 90 -3.88 2.82 17.89
C VAL A 90 -2.84 3.91 17.65
N ALA A 91 -3.12 5.13 18.14
CA ALA A 91 -2.15 6.22 18.17
C ALA A 91 -1.68 6.46 19.60
N LYS A 92 -0.37 6.67 19.77
CA LYS A 92 0.19 7.11 21.03
C LYS A 92 0.07 8.62 21.17
N VAL A 93 -0.75 9.06 22.11
CA VAL A 93 -0.96 10.47 22.45
C VAL A 93 -0.68 10.65 23.93
N GLY A 94 0.43 11.28 24.27
CA GLY A 94 0.95 11.30 25.64
C GLY A 94 1.19 9.88 26.16
N ASP A 95 0.57 9.53 27.28
CA ASP A 95 0.65 8.20 27.90
C ASP A 95 -0.49 7.26 27.48
N GLN A 96 -1.40 7.71 26.61
CA GLN A 96 -2.55 6.93 26.17
C GLN A 96 -2.34 6.31 24.78
N LEU A 97 -2.93 5.13 24.58
CA LEU A 97 -3.11 4.50 23.27
C LEU A 97 -4.58 4.63 22.89
N ILE A 98 -4.87 5.44 21.89
CA ILE A 98 -6.24 5.73 21.45
C ILE A 98 -6.53 5.08 20.09
N PRO A 99 -7.72 4.51 19.84
CA PRO A 99 -8.10 3.95 18.56
C PRO A 99 -7.99 4.94 17.39
N VAL A 100 -7.52 4.45 16.24
CA VAL A 100 -7.48 5.18 14.96
C VAL A 100 -8.20 4.34 13.89
N PRO A 101 -9.15 4.90 13.13
CA PRO A 101 -9.62 6.30 13.12
C PRO A 101 -10.21 6.75 14.47
N PHE A 102 -10.08 8.06 14.75
CA PHE A 102 -10.76 8.65 15.90
C PHE A 102 -12.25 8.32 15.82
N ASN A 103 -12.80 7.76 16.89
CA ASN A 103 -14.17 7.27 16.96
C ASN A 103 -14.83 7.60 18.32
N LEU A 104 -16.05 7.10 18.57
CA LEU A 104 -16.77 7.40 19.79
C LEU A 104 -16.08 6.81 21.03
N ASN A 105 -15.40 5.63 20.93
CA ASN A 105 -14.57 5.14 22.03
C ASN A 105 -13.45 6.14 22.36
N THR A 106 -12.76 6.64 21.34
CA THR A 106 -11.69 7.62 21.52
C THR A 106 -12.23 8.91 22.15
N LEU A 107 -13.43 9.36 21.74
CA LEU A 107 -14.08 10.53 22.31
C LEU A 107 -14.26 10.38 23.85
N HIS A 108 -14.74 9.21 24.29
CA HIS A 108 -14.93 8.90 25.71
C HIS A 108 -13.61 8.61 26.47
N MET A 109 -12.52 8.36 25.78
CA MET A 109 -11.20 8.22 26.41
C MET A 109 -10.53 9.57 26.68
N VAL A 110 -10.78 10.57 25.83
CA VAL A 110 -10.06 11.87 25.88
C VAL A 110 -10.84 12.99 26.57
N TYR A 111 -12.14 12.86 26.72
CA TYR A 111 -12.99 13.83 27.42
C TYR A 111 -13.64 13.19 28.66
N ASP A 112 -13.97 14.03 29.66
CA ASP A 112 -14.81 13.56 30.77
C ASP A 112 -16.19 13.11 30.27
N LYS A 113 -16.85 12.27 31.10
CA LYS A 113 -18.08 11.60 30.67
C LYS A 113 -19.20 12.57 30.23
N GLU A 114 -19.45 13.65 30.98
CA GLU A 114 -20.55 14.60 30.69
C GLU A 114 -20.28 15.31 29.33
N LYS A 115 -19.05 15.72 29.13
CA LYS A 115 -18.63 16.38 27.88
C LYS A 115 -18.65 15.39 26.71
N ALA A 116 -18.16 14.17 26.91
CA ALA A 116 -18.13 13.13 25.86
C ALA A 116 -19.56 12.78 25.41
N ASP A 117 -20.50 12.55 26.36
CA ASP A 117 -21.91 12.25 26.07
C ASP A 117 -22.55 13.38 25.22
N ARG A 118 -22.27 14.64 25.57
CA ARG A 118 -22.78 15.80 24.82
C ARG A 118 -22.21 15.91 23.44
N LEU A 119 -20.88 15.71 23.29
CA LEU A 119 -20.19 15.78 22.01
C LEU A 119 -20.61 14.65 21.09
N GLU A 120 -20.78 13.44 21.61
CA GLU A 120 -21.29 12.29 20.87
C GLU A 120 -22.66 12.58 20.27
N GLN A 121 -23.60 13.07 21.11
CA GLN A 121 -24.95 13.43 20.66
C GLN A 121 -24.88 14.44 19.50
N LYS A 122 -24.04 15.48 19.60
CA LYS A 122 -23.86 16.48 18.54
C LYS A 122 -23.33 15.88 17.25
N LEU A 123 -22.33 14.99 17.35
CA LEU A 123 -21.77 14.33 16.17
C LEU A 123 -22.81 13.46 15.46
N ILE A 124 -23.59 12.68 16.24
CA ILE A 124 -24.65 11.82 15.70
C ILE A 124 -25.75 12.66 15.06
N GLU A 125 -26.21 13.74 15.74
CA GLU A 125 -27.23 14.64 15.18
C GLU A 125 -26.75 15.34 13.88
N THR A 126 -25.48 15.72 13.81
CA THR A 126 -24.95 16.49 12.67
C THR A 126 -24.62 15.61 11.46
N TYR A 127 -24.06 14.43 11.70
CA TYR A 127 -23.49 13.60 10.61
C TYR A 127 -24.14 12.23 10.48
N GLY A 128 -24.84 11.76 11.51
CA GLY A 128 -25.43 10.42 11.59
C GLY A 128 -24.45 9.37 12.12
N GLU A 129 -24.99 8.39 12.84
CA GLU A 129 -24.24 7.21 13.30
C GLU A 129 -23.69 6.39 12.11
N GLY A 130 -22.49 5.84 12.24
CA GLY A 130 -21.79 5.10 11.20
C GLY A 130 -21.12 5.97 10.15
N SER A 131 -21.27 7.29 10.21
CA SER A 131 -20.68 8.21 9.22
C SER A 131 -19.15 8.29 9.35
N ARG A 132 -18.48 8.46 8.20
CA ARG A 132 -17.04 8.70 8.07
C ARG A 132 -16.84 10.14 7.63
N VAL A 133 -16.37 10.99 8.53
CA VAL A 133 -16.24 12.43 8.26
C VAL A 133 -14.79 12.83 8.14
N PRO A 134 -14.34 13.34 6.96
CA PRO A 134 -12.98 13.83 6.80
C PRO A 134 -12.64 14.93 7.82
N ILE A 135 -11.46 14.86 8.43
CA ILE A 135 -11.05 15.81 9.48
C ILE A 135 -11.14 17.27 9.03
N MET A 136 -10.79 17.56 7.78
CA MET A 136 -10.85 18.93 7.25
C MET A 136 -12.30 19.45 7.15
N LYS A 137 -13.28 18.54 6.96
CA LYS A 137 -14.69 18.90 6.98
C LYS A 137 -15.17 19.23 8.39
N LEU A 138 -14.73 18.49 9.42
CA LEU A 138 -15.06 18.80 10.81
C LEU A 138 -14.46 20.17 11.22
N ARG A 139 -13.23 20.47 10.83
CA ARG A 139 -12.56 21.76 11.12
C ARG A 139 -13.32 22.96 10.54
N GLY A 140 -13.97 22.79 9.40
CA GLY A 140 -14.80 23.81 8.78
C GLY A 140 -16.22 23.93 9.32
N ASN A 141 -16.62 23.18 10.37
CA ASN A 141 -17.96 23.22 10.94
C ASN A 141 -18.20 24.53 11.72
N GLU A 142 -19.45 25.02 11.75
CA GLU A 142 -19.82 26.25 12.46
C GLU A 142 -20.00 26.02 13.98
N ASP A 143 -20.28 24.77 14.40
CA ASP A 143 -20.44 24.42 15.83
C ASP A 143 -19.06 24.38 16.53
N ALA A 144 -18.96 25.12 17.65
CA ALA A 144 -17.72 25.25 18.40
C ALA A 144 -17.25 23.92 19.04
N ASP A 145 -18.18 23.10 19.51
CA ASP A 145 -17.87 21.80 20.11
C ASP A 145 -17.35 20.82 19.05
N ILE A 146 -17.92 20.83 17.85
CA ILE A 146 -17.41 20.02 16.72
C ILE A 146 -16.02 20.48 16.30
N ARG A 147 -15.76 21.79 16.25
CA ARG A 147 -14.43 22.31 15.96
C ARG A 147 -13.40 21.95 17.04
N GLU A 148 -13.82 21.88 18.31
CA GLU A 148 -12.93 21.45 19.40
C GLU A 148 -12.46 20.00 19.19
N ILE A 149 -13.39 19.07 18.87
CA ILE A 149 -13.04 17.69 18.52
C ILE A 149 -12.10 17.67 17.32
N ALA A 150 -12.46 18.43 16.28
CA ALA A 150 -11.66 18.51 15.06
C ALA A 150 -10.24 19.03 15.33
N GLN A 151 -10.09 20.01 16.21
CA GLN A 151 -8.79 20.54 16.59
C GLN A 151 -7.96 19.52 17.36
N TYR A 152 -8.59 18.82 18.33
CA TYR A 152 -7.92 17.74 19.06
C TYR A 152 -7.37 16.64 18.12
N VAL A 153 -8.23 16.15 17.22
CA VAL A 153 -7.84 15.09 16.25
C VAL A 153 -6.76 15.60 15.31
N TYR A 154 -6.91 16.82 14.84
CA TYR A 154 -5.92 17.44 13.94
C TYR A 154 -4.54 17.52 14.57
N GLU A 155 -4.44 18.05 15.78
CA GLU A 155 -3.16 18.27 16.46
C GLU A 155 -2.51 16.98 16.98
N ASN A 156 -3.31 16.04 17.50
CA ASN A 156 -2.77 14.88 18.19
C ASN A 156 -2.68 13.62 17.33
N VAL A 157 -3.48 13.51 16.26
CA VAL A 157 -3.53 12.30 15.44
C VAL A 157 -3.06 12.57 14.02
N PHE A 158 -3.40 13.73 13.45
CA PHE A 158 -3.32 13.94 12.02
C PHE A 158 -2.12 14.78 11.56
N LEU A 159 -1.88 15.95 12.16
CA LEU A 159 -0.92 16.96 11.70
C LEU A 159 0.50 16.42 11.59
N TYR A 160 1.07 16.04 12.71
CA TYR A 160 2.48 15.65 12.77
C TYR A 160 2.75 14.30 12.11
N TYR A 161 1.79 13.36 12.21
CA TYR A 161 1.86 12.10 11.46
C TYR A 161 1.91 12.37 9.96
N THR A 162 1.02 13.22 9.46
CA THR A 162 0.93 13.60 8.05
C THR A 162 2.19 14.32 7.59
N MET A 163 2.71 15.26 8.39
CA MET A 163 3.95 15.97 8.07
C MET A 163 5.15 15.03 8.00
N LYS A 164 5.27 14.07 8.92
CA LYS A 164 6.32 13.03 8.88
C LYS A 164 6.18 12.15 7.64
N GLN A 165 4.99 11.59 7.43
CA GLN A 165 4.74 10.63 6.36
C GLN A 165 4.91 11.25 4.97
N TRP A 166 4.39 12.46 4.76
CA TRP A 166 4.33 13.10 3.44
C TRP A 166 5.39 14.21 3.24
N GLY A 167 6.00 14.69 4.31
CA GLY A 167 6.94 15.82 4.26
C GLY A 167 6.28 17.16 3.92
N GLN A 168 4.95 17.24 4.03
CA GLN A 168 4.11 18.38 3.67
C GLN A 168 3.05 18.61 4.75
N LYS A 169 2.53 19.83 4.84
CA LYS A 169 1.39 20.12 5.71
C LYS A 169 0.10 19.50 5.15
N PRO A 170 -0.88 19.14 6.00
CA PRO A 170 -2.14 18.55 5.53
C PRO A 170 -2.87 19.36 4.48
N GLU A 171 -2.80 20.69 4.55
CA GLU A 171 -3.44 21.62 3.61
C GLU A 171 -2.80 21.60 2.19
N GLU A 172 -1.56 21.13 2.09
CA GLU A 172 -0.80 21.03 0.84
C GLU A 172 -0.96 19.64 0.17
N ILE A 173 -1.61 18.71 0.87
CA ILE A 173 -1.77 17.32 0.42
C ILE A 173 -3.15 17.15 -0.23
N SER A 174 -3.20 16.31 -1.26
CA SER A 174 -4.46 15.98 -1.94
C SER A 174 -5.56 15.55 -0.95
N PRO A 175 -6.81 16.06 -1.13
CA PRO A 175 -7.97 15.62 -0.33
C PRO A 175 -8.20 14.10 -0.34
N GLU A 176 -7.82 13.40 -1.40
CA GLU A 176 -7.89 11.94 -1.47
C GLU A 176 -6.99 11.27 -0.43
N VAL A 177 -5.85 11.86 -0.13
CA VAL A 177 -4.91 11.37 0.89
C VAL A 177 -5.40 11.72 2.29
N THR A 178 -5.80 12.97 2.51
CA THR A 178 -6.25 13.45 3.83
C THR A 178 -7.60 12.87 4.25
N GLY A 179 -8.44 12.48 3.30
CA GLY A 179 -9.74 11.85 3.55
C GLY A 179 -9.68 10.38 3.99
N ARG A 180 -8.51 9.76 3.97
CA ARG A 180 -8.35 8.31 4.28
C ARG A 180 -8.48 7.96 5.74
N VAL A 181 -8.15 8.90 6.63
CA VAL A 181 -8.28 8.73 8.08
C VAL A 181 -9.37 9.68 8.57
N PRO A 182 -10.65 9.31 8.42
CA PRO A 182 -11.78 10.12 8.87
C PRO A 182 -11.94 10.05 10.38
N VAL A 183 -12.77 10.93 10.93
CA VAL A 183 -13.44 10.68 12.21
C VAL A 183 -14.60 9.72 11.94
N LEU A 184 -14.66 8.62 12.68
CA LEU A 184 -15.72 7.61 12.54
C LEU A 184 -16.75 7.78 13.66
N ILE A 185 -17.99 8.09 13.30
CA ILE A 185 -19.07 8.26 14.25
C ILE A 185 -19.68 6.89 14.59
N SER A 186 -18.91 6.09 15.29
CA SER A 186 -19.24 4.71 15.66
C SER A 186 -18.33 4.25 16.79
N TYR A 187 -18.71 3.17 17.47
CA TYR A 187 -17.90 2.46 18.47
C TYR A 187 -17.01 1.37 17.85
N ASP A 188 -16.92 1.30 16.53
CA ASP A 188 -16.06 0.35 15.82
C ASP A 188 -14.61 0.83 15.83
N ASN A 189 -13.70 0.07 16.46
CA ASN A 189 -12.27 0.39 16.55
C ASN A 189 -11.48 -0.08 15.34
N ARG A 190 -12.09 -0.82 14.42
CA ARG A 190 -11.38 -1.32 13.24
C ARG A 190 -10.91 -0.17 12.36
N TYR A 191 -9.70 -0.29 11.87
CA TYR A 191 -9.12 0.68 10.95
C TYR A 191 -9.86 0.71 9.60
N PHE A 192 -10.29 -0.46 9.13
CA PHE A 192 -11.13 -0.64 7.95
C PHE A 192 -12.52 -1.17 8.37
N GLN A 193 -13.56 -0.83 7.62
CA GLN A 193 -14.92 -1.35 7.83
C GLN A 193 -15.33 -2.37 6.77
N ASP A 194 -14.38 -2.79 5.91
CA ASP A 194 -14.62 -3.77 4.85
C ASP A 194 -15.00 -5.15 5.42
N LYS A 195 -15.76 -5.90 4.64
CA LYS A 195 -16.26 -7.24 4.99
C LYS A 195 -15.12 -8.24 5.23
N TYR A 196 -14.11 -8.20 4.38
CA TYR A 196 -12.95 -9.09 4.44
C TYR A 196 -11.72 -8.29 4.86
N GLN A 197 -11.06 -8.72 5.92
CA GLN A 197 -9.82 -8.11 6.41
C GLN A 197 -8.92 -9.20 6.96
N GLY A 198 -7.65 -9.15 6.66
CA GLY A 198 -6.68 -10.10 7.18
C GLY A 198 -5.39 -10.13 6.40
N VAL A 199 -4.65 -11.19 6.64
CA VAL A 199 -3.40 -11.52 5.93
C VAL A 199 -3.44 -12.96 5.44
N PRO A 200 -2.70 -13.31 4.38
CA PRO A 200 -2.51 -14.71 4.00
C PRO A 200 -1.95 -15.51 5.18
N ALA A 201 -2.55 -16.67 5.46
CA ALA A 201 -2.25 -17.46 6.65
C ALA A 201 -0.77 -17.91 6.74
N ASN A 202 -0.14 -18.13 5.58
CA ASN A 202 1.27 -18.53 5.47
C ASN A 202 2.16 -17.40 4.88
N GLY A 203 1.64 -16.19 4.82
CA GLY A 203 2.32 -15.03 4.25
C GLY A 203 1.96 -14.73 2.80
N PHE A 204 2.25 -13.50 2.40
CA PHE A 204 2.03 -13.03 1.03
C PHE A 204 2.94 -13.72 0.03
N THR A 205 4.20 -13.98 0.39
CA THR A 205 5.17 -14.60 -0.52
C THR A 205 4.68 -15.96 -1.01
N GLU A 206 4.16 -16.83 -0.11
CA GLU A 206 3.58 -18.12 -0.49
C GLU A 206 2.37 -17.96 -1.42
N MET A 207 1.51 -16.96 -1.17
CA MET A 207 0.39 -16.64 -2.06
C MET A 207 0.89 -16.27 -3.47
N PHE A 208 1.95 -15.46 -3.57
CA PHE A 208 2.56 -15.10 -4.85
C PHE A 208 3.21 -16.29 -5.55
N GLU A 209 3.89 -17.17 -4.82
CA GLU A 209 4.46 -18.41 -5.36
C GLU A 209 3.38 -19.27 -6.01
N LYS A 210 2.27 -19.50 -5.31
CA LYS A 210 1.13 -20.25 -5.86
C LYS A 210 0.50 -19.54 -7.06
N MET A 211 0.38 -18.22 -7.02
CA MET A 211 -0.19 -17.43 -8.12
C MET A 211 0.69 -17.51 -9.38
N LEU A 212 2.00 -17.44 -9.25
CA LEU A 212 2.94 -17.47 -10.35
C LEU A 212 3.32 -18.90 -10.79
N SER A 213 2.95 -19.93 -10.01
CA SER A 213 3.16 -21.33 -10.35
C SER A 213 2.12 -21.79 -11.39
N HIS A 214 2.40 -21.51 -12.66
CA HIS A 214 1.59 -21.90 -13.80
C HIS A 214 2.46 -22.28 -15.00
N PRO A 215 2.15 -23.35 -15.77
CA PRO A 215 2.98 -23.77 -16.90
C PRO A 215 3.21 -22.70 -17.97
N GLY A 216 2.27 -21.76 -18.12
CA GLY A 216 2.37 -20.63 -19.05
C GLY A 216 3.17 -19.45 -18.49
N ILE A 217 3.68 -19.49 -17.25
CA ILE A 217 4.41 -18.39 -16.65
C ILE A 217 5.88 -18.78 -16.41
N THR A 218 6.78 -17.92 -16.84
CA THR A 218 8.21 -17.99 -16.48
C THR A 218 8.56 -16.75 -15.67
N VAL A 219 9.21 -16.91 -14.52
CA VAL A 219 9.63 -15.81 -13.66
C VAL A 219 11.15 -15.70 -13.65
N GLU A 220 11.67 -14.52 -13.91
CA GLU A 220 13.10 -14.18 -13.83
C GLU A 220 13.29 -13.06 -12.78
N CYS A 221 13.72 -13.44 -11.58
CA CYS A 221 14.13 -12.49 -10.53
C CYS A 221 15.58 -12.04 -10.71
N GLY A 222 15.97 -10.92 -10.08
CA GLY A 222 17.30 -10.33 -10.21
C GLY A 222 17.59 -9.78 -11.62
N THR A 223 16.55 -9.53 -12.41
CA THR A 223 16.68 -9.10 -13.81
C THR A 223 16.17 -7.68 -13.98
N ASP A 224 17.10 -6.76 -14.23
CA ASP A 224 16.74 -5.39 -14.60
C ASP A 224 16.32 -5.33 -16.07
N CYS A 225 15.01 -5.28 -16.27
CA CYS A 225 14.41 -5.18 -17.59
C CYS A 225 14.79 -3.88 -18.31
N LEU A 226 15.03 -2.77 -17.59
CA LEU A 226 15.39 -1.48 -18.20
C LEU A 226 16.72 -1.54 -18.92
N SER A 227 17.65 -2.40 -18.51
CA SER A 227 18.92 -2.62 -19.19
C SER A 227 18.77 -3.41 -20.49
N ARG A 228 17.67 -4.12 -20.68
CA ARG A 228 17.38 -5.00 -21.83
C ARG A 228 16.37 -4.41 -22.80
N MET A 229 15.55 -3.47 -22.33
CA MET A 229 14.44 -2.88 -23.10
C MET A 229 14.84 -1.52 -23.69
N ARG A 230 14.43 -1.26 -24.92
CA ARG A 230 14.52 0.06 -25.57
C ARG A 230 13.34 0.28 -26.48
N PHE A 231 13.09 1.56 -26.74
CA PHE A 231 12.06 2.01 -27.67
C PHE A 231 12.70 2.57 -28.94
N ALA A 232 12.10 2.31 -30.09
CA ALA A 232 12.41 2.97 -31.35
C ALA A 232 11.11 3.44 -32.00
N GLY A 233 10.78 4.73 -31.80
CA GLY A 233 9.44 5.23 -32.06
C GLY A 233 8.43 4.54 -31.13
N ASN A 234 7.40 3.95 -31.71
CA ASN A 234 6.38 3.18 -30.99
C ASN A 234 6.69 1.68 -30.86
N GLU A 235 7.83 1.25 -31.38
CA GLU A 235 8.24 -0.16 -31.33
C GLU A 235 9.06 -0.47 -30.09
N ILE A 236 8.86 -1.68 -29.54
CA ILE A 236 9.53 -2.17 -28.33
C ILE A 236 10.56 -3.21 -28.73
N TYR A 237 11.75 -3.09 -28.16
CA TYR A 237 12.85 -4.02 -28.39
C TYR A 237 13.38 -4.54 -27.05
N PHE A 238 13.64 -5.85 -27.01
CA PHE A 238 14.35 -6.49 -25.91
C PHE A 238 15.62 -7.17 -26.46
N ASP A 239 16.76 -6.94 -25.79
CA ASP A 239 18.08 -7.47 -26.22
C ASP A 239 18.42 -7.18 -27.70
N GLY A 240 17.88 -6.07 -28.22
CA GLY A 240 18.09 -5.64 -29.60
C GLY A 240 17.15 -6.25 -30.64
N GLU A 241 16.26 -7.13 -30.26
CA GLU A 241 15.26 -7.75 -31.14
C GLU A 241 13.87 -7.14 -30.89
N LYS A 242 13.10 -6.93 -31.96
CA LYS A 242 11.73 -6.40 -31.87
C LYS A 242 10.82 -7.40 -31.14
N PHE A 243 10.01 -6.90 -30.24
CA PHE A 243 8.98 -7.66 -29.54
C PHE A 243 7.60 -7.13 -29.94
N ASP A 244 6.81 -7.99 -30.55
CA ASP A 244 5.48 -7.65 -31.08
C ASP A 244 4.33 -8.07 -30.13
N GLY A 245 4.63 -8.63 -28.94
CA GLY A 245 3.65 -8.99 -27.92
C GLY A 245 3.34 -7.85 -26.95
N ASP A 246 2.44 -8.12 -26.03
CA ASP A 246 2.04 -7.14 -25.01
C ASP A 246 3.13 -7.01 -23.93
N VAL A 247 3.40 -5.78 -23.51
CA VAL A 247 4.29 -5.45 -22.40
C VAL A 247 3.50 -4.74 -21.32
N ILE A 248 3.44 -5.33 -20.13
CA ILE A 248 2.82 -4.71 -18.94
C ILE A 248 3.94 -4.20 -18.04
N TYR A 249 4.00 -2.90 -17.86
CA TYR A 249 5.01 -2.22 -17.05
C TYR A 249 4.43 -1.76 -15.71
N THR A 250 5.06 -2.19 -14.61
CA THR A 250 4.60 -1.84 -13.24
C THR A 250 5.59 -0.97 -12.46
N GLY A 251 6.74 -0.63 -13.05
CA GLY A 251 7.77 0.20 -12.45
C GLY A 251 7.49 1.70 -12.51
N ALA A 252 8.40 2.51 -11.95
CA ALA A 252 8.29 3.96 -12.00
C ALA A 252 8.48 4.48 -13.43
N LEU A 253 7.56 5.33 -13.89
CA LEU A 253 7.51 5.74 -15.29
C LEU A 253 8.65 6.71 -15.66
N ASP A 254 9.13 7.51 -14.72
CA ASP A 254 10.30 8.37 -14.91
C ASP A 254 11.59 7.56 -15.09
N GLU A 255 11.77 6.49 -14.31
CA GLU A 255 12.92 5.57 -14.45
C GLU A 255 12.96 4.91 -15.83
N LEU A 256 11.80 4.52 -16.38
CA LEU A 256 11.68 3.96 -17.72
C LEU A 256 12.31 4.86 -18.79
N PHE A 257 12.24 6.16 -18.62
CA PHE A 257 12.75 7.16 -19.54
C PHE A 257 13.99 7.90 -19.01
N ALA A 258 14.77 7.26 -18.13
CA ALA A 258 16.00 7.80 -17.55
C ALA A 258 15.81 9.21 -16.92
N CYS A 259 14.67 9.45 -16.29
CA CYS A 259 14.30 10.69 -15.62
C CYS A 259 14.49 11.96 -16.46
N ARG A 260 14.27 11.89 -17.78
CA ARG A 260 14.59 12.97 -18.75
C ARG A 260 13.87 14.31 -18.48
N TYR A 261 12.76 14.29 -17.77
CA TYR A 261 12.02 15.49 -17.34
C TYR A 261 12.17 15.80 -15.85
N GLY A 262 13.08 15.09 -15.15
CA GLY A 262 13.24 15.08 -13.71
C GLY A 262 12.56 13.89 -13.05
N ARG A 263 12.93 13.61 -11.79
CA ARG A 263 12.31 12.51 -11.03
C ARG A 263 10.89 12.85 -10.65
N LEU A 264 10.02 11.85 -10.73
CA LEU A 264 8.71 11.91 -10.09
C LEU A 264 8.90 11.86 -8.57
N PRO A 265 8.29 12.80 -7.81
CA PRO A 265 8.45 12.84 -6.38
C PRO A 265 7.74 11.69 -5.68
N TYR A 266 8.50 10.98 -4.83
CA TYR A 266 7.98 9.93 -3.95
C TYR A 266 8.48 10.13 -2.52
N ARG A 267 7.77 9.54 -1.57
CA ARG A 267 8.27 9.25 -0.23
C ARG A 267 8.86 7.84 -0.22
N SER A 268 9.89 7.67 0.58
CA SER A 268 10.48 6.38 0.91
C SER A 268 10.38 6.11 2.41
N LEU A 269 10.67 4.88 2.81
CA LEU A 269 10.66 4.43 4.21
C LEU A 269 11.94 3.68 4.51
N ASP A 270 12.59 4.02 5.63
CA ASP A 270 13.64 3.21 6.26
C ASP A 270 12.98 2.31 7.31
N PHE A 271 13.16 1.00 7.16
CA PHE A 271 12.56 -0.02 8.01
C PHE A 271 13.61 -0.56 8.98
N ARG A 272 13.45 -0.28 10.28
CA ARG A 272 14.36 -0.75 11.32
C ARG A 272 13.71 -1.84 12.14
N PHE A 273 14.18 -3.06 11.91
CA PHE A 273 13.71 -4.26 12.60
C PHE A 273 14.47 -4.45 13.91
N GLU A 274 13.73 -4.80 14.96
CA GLU A 274 14.27 -5.10 16.28
C GLU A 274 13.54 -6.32 16.85
N HIS A 275 14.31 -7.21 17.51
CA HIS A 275 13.75 -8.37 18.21
C HIS A 275 13.84 -8.19 19.72
N TYR A 276 12.82 -8.61 20.43
CA TYR A 276 12.73 -8.54 21.88
C TYR A 276 12.31 -9.87 22.47
N ASP A 277 12.96 -10.26 23.58
CA ASP A 277 12.48 -11.36 24.41
C ASP A 277 11.14 -10.97 25.07
N GLY A 278 10.25 -11.94 25.23
CA GLY A 278 8.97 -11.75 25.90
C GLY A 278 7.76 -11.82 24.99
N ALA A 279 6.59 -11.83 25.61
CA ALA A 279 5.33 -12.11 24.93
C ALA A 279 4.86 -10.99 24.01
N SER A 280 5.24 -9.74 24.27
CA SER A 280 4.84 -8.56 23.50
C SER A 280 5.75 -7.38 23.78
N TYR A 281 5.90 -6.51 22.80
CA TYR A 281 6.53 -5.20 22.91
C TYR A 281 5.53 -4.10 23.24
N GLN A 282 4.41 -4.03 22.53
CA GLN A 282 3.43 -2.92 22.62
C GLN A 282 1.96 -3.38 22.80
N GLY A 283 1.68 -4.68 22.73
CA GLY A 283 0.33 -5.23 22.89
C GLY A 283 -0.65 -5.02 21.74
N HIS A 284 -0.20 -4.36 20.66
CA HIS A 284 -0.98 -4.07 19.47
C HIS A 284 -0.19 -4.39 18.21
N SER A 285 -0.88 -4.80 17.14
CA SER A 285 -0.23 -5.06 15.86
C SER A 285 0.40 -3.80 15.27
N VAL A 286 -0.26 -2.65 15.37
CA VAL A 286 0.21 -1.36 14.86
C VAL A 286 -0.06 -0.24 15.85
N VAL A 287 0.98 0.50 16.21
CA VAL A 287 0.89 1.75 16.98
C VAL A 287 1.46 2.90 16.15
N ASN A 288 0.64 3.91 15.89
CA ASN A 288 1.08 5.15 15.27
C ASN A 288 1.64 6.11 16.30
N TYR A 289 2.81 6.66 16.04
CA TYR A 289 3.46 7.69 16.83
C TYR A 289 3.23 9.04 16.16
N THR A 290 2.24 9.76 16.64
CA THR A 290 1.66 10.88 15.90
C THR A 290 2.21 12.24 16.29
N VAL A 291 3.01 12.36 17.36
CA VAL A 291 3.41 13.68 17.88
C VAL A 291 4.92 13.89 17.83
N SER A 292 5.71 13.21 18.68
CA SER A 292 7.07 13.62 19.04
C SER A 292 8.19 12.80 18.39
N GLU A 293 7.94 11.54 18.11
CA GLU A 293 8.94 10.61 17.59
C GLU A 293 9.27 10.91 16.10
N ASP A 294 10.48 10.59 15.68
CA ASP A 294 10.96 10.78 14.30
C ASP A 294 10.51 9.67 13.34
N PHE A 295 9.99 8.55 13.87
CA PHE A 295 9.31 7.50 13.13
C PHE A 295 7.79 7.68 13.19
N THR A 296 7.08 7.07 12.22
CA THR A 296 5.62 7.22 12.12
C THR A 296 4.85 6.13 12.84
N ARG A 297 5.37 4.91 12.84
CA ARG A 297 4.67 3.77 13.48
C ARG A 297 5.62 2.65 13.85
N ILE A 298 5.14 1.81 14.76
CA ILE A 298 5.73 0.52 15.08
C ILE A 298 4.72 -0.57 14.72
N THR A 299 5.18 -1.57 13.98
CA THR A 299 4.41 -2.81 13.76
C THR A 299 5.01 -3.93 14.57
N GLU A 300 4.19 -4.66 15.32
CA GLU A 300 4.54 -5.89 16.02
C GLU A 300 3.95 -7.09 15.26
N PHE A 301 4.81 -7.85 14.58
CA PHE A 301 4.39 -8.77 13.53
C PHE A 301 3.56 -9.95 14.02
N LYS A 302 3.89 -10.54 15.17
CA LYS A 302 3.13 -11.70 15.67
C LYS A 302 1.64 -11.40 15.90
N PHE A 303 1.30 -10.16 16.28
CA PHE A 303 -0.10 -9.74 16.39
C PHE A 303 -0.73 -9.46 15.02
N LEU A 304 0.07 -9.07 14.03
CA LEU A 304 -0.40 -8.86 12.68
C LEU A 304 -0.68 -10.18 11.96
N THR A 305 0.20 -11.17 12.13
CA THR A 305 0.15 -12.47 11.45
C THR A 305 -0.58 -13.55 12.22
N GLY A 306 -0.93 -13.28 13.48
CA GLY A 306 -1.63 -14.25 14.35
C GLY A 306 -0.75 -15.37 14.90
N GLN A 307 0.59 -15.26 14.76
CA GLN A 307 1.51 -16.26 15.30
C GLN A 307 1.51 -16.25 16.84
N LYS A 308 1.39 -17.43 17.45
CA LYS A 308 1.31 -17.59 18.91
C LYS A 308 2.54 -18.26 19.51
N ASP A 309 3.10 -19.23 18.81
CA ASP A 309 4.20 -20.07 19.28
C ASP A 309 5.54 -19.55 18.76
N THR A 310 5.95 -18.38 19.26
CA THR A 310 7.22 -17.73 18.90
C THR A 310 8.02 -17.38 20.14
N ASP A 311 9.32 -17.58 20.09
CA ASP A 311 10.24 -17.06 21.11
C ASP A 311 10.41 -15.55 20.89
N GLY A 312 9.85 -14.75 21.80
CA GLY A 312 9.91 -13.31 21.70
C GLY A 312 8.95 -12.69 20.67
N THR A 313 9.28 -11.48 20.27
CA THR A 313 8.51 -10.68 19.31
C THR A 313 9.43 -9.82 18.45
N THR A 314 9.11 -9.68 17.17
CA THR A 314 9.83 -8.80 16.25
C THR A 314 8.94 -7.63 15.86
N ILE A 315 9.52 -6.44 15.92
CA ILE A 315 8.89 -5.19 15.51
C ILE A 315 9.64 -4.56 14.34
N VAL A 316 8.96 -3.65 13.65
CA VAL A 316 9.60 -2.70 12.72
C VAL A 316 9.19 -1.28 13.05
N LYS A 317 10.17 -0.36 13.07
CA LYS A 317 9.96 1.09 13.11
C LYS A 317 10.10 1.67 11.72
N GLU A 318 9.18 2.55 11.33
CA GLU A 318 9.14 3.15 10.01
C GLU A 318 9.55 4.62 10.03
N TYR A 319 10.66 4.94 9.35
CA TYR A 319 11.22 6.29 9.25
C TYR A 319 10.99 6.84 7.83
N PRO A 320 10.05 7.76 7.62
CA PRO A 320 9.77 8.31 6.30
C PRO A 320 10.78 9.37 5.89
N PHE A 321 11.19 9.34 4.62
CA PHE A 321 12.07 10.33 4.03
C PHE A 321 11.74 10.59 2.55
N ALA A 322 12.35 11.63 1.97
CA ALA A 322 12.17 11.93 0.55
C ALA A 322 12.96 10.93 -0.31
N TYR A 323 12.30 10.29 -1.27
CA TYR A 323 12.96 9.41 -2.23
C TYR A 323 13.89 10.22 -3.13
N THR A 324 15.16 9.80 -3.23
CA THR A 324 16.17 10.43 -4.08
C THR A 324 16.56 9.59 -5.28
N GLY A 325 16.20 8.30 -5.26
CA GLY A 325 16.60 7.30 -6.24
C GLY A 325 18.00 6.75 -5.99
N ALA A 326 18.52 6.89 -4.76
CA ALA A 326 19.74 6.22 -4.35
C ALA A 326 19.55 4.70 -4.27
N GLU A 327 20.67 3.97 -4.35
CA GLU A 327 20.64 2.52 -4.24
C GLU A 327 20.04 2.07 -2.91
N GLY A 328 19.12 1.11 -2.95
CA GLY A 328 18.40 0.59 -1.78
C GLY A 328 17.15 1.39 -1.40
N GLU A 329 16.97 2.60 -1.91
CA GLU A 329 15.73 3.35 -1.68
C GLU A 329 14.55 2.79 -2.50
N ILE A 330 13.35 2.93 -1.96
CA ILE A 330 12.11 2.45 -2.57
C ILE A 330 11.19 3.64 -2.83
N PRO A 331 10.68 3.85 -4.06
CA PRO A 331 9.61 4.81 -4.32
C PRO A 331 8.29 4.24 -3.75
N TYR A 332 7.99 4.59 -2.49
CA TYR A 332 6.94 3.92 -1.73
C TYR A 332 5.56 4.60 -1.90
N TYR A 333 5.50 5.92 -1.73
CA TYR A 333 4.28 6.71 -1.90
C TYR A 333 4.48 7.85 -2.88
N ALA A 334 3.67 7.89 -3.94
CA ALA A 334 3.64 9.04 -4.85
C ALA A 334 3.13 10.30 -4.13
N ILE A 335 3.80 11.42 -4.32
CA ILE A 335 3.38 12.72 -3.78
C ILE A 335 2.42 13.35 -4.81
N LEU A 336 1.12 13.21 -4.54
CA LEU A 336 0.07 13.63 -5.47
C LEU A 336 -0.29 15.11 -5.26
N ASN A 337 0.07 15.94 -6.22
CA ASN A 337 -0.35 17.32 -6.36
C ASN A 337 -0.40 17.69 -7.87
N GLU A 338 -0.86 18.87 -8.22
CA GLU A 338 -1.06 19.31 -9.60
C GLU A 338 0.27 19.36 -10.38
N GLU A 339 1.34 19.87 -9.77
CA GLU A 339 2.67 19.97 -10.39
C GLU A 339 3.23 18.58 -10.73
N ASN A 340 3.19 17.66 -9.77
CA ASN A 340 3.69 16.30 -9.94
C ASN A 340 2.85 15.51 -10.93
N GLN A 341 1.53 15.73 -10.93
CA GLN A 341 0.64 15.13 -11.92
C GLN A 341 0.96 15.65 -13.33
N THR A 342 1.25 16.94 -13.47
CA THR A 342 1.68 17.53 -14.74
C THR A 342 3.00 16.91 -15.22
N LEU A 343 3.95 16.68 -14.32
CA LEU A 343 5.20 16.00 -14.64
C LEU A 343 4.95 14.54 -15.08
N TYR A 344 4.08 13.82 -14.36
CA TYR A 344 3.70 12.45 -14.72
C TYR A 344 3.08 12.39 -16.12
N GLU A 345 2.18 13.32 -16.47
CA GLU A 345 1.54 13.36 -17.79
C GLU A 345 2.56 13.56 -18.94
N LYS A 346 3.67 14.29 -18.71
CA LYS A 346 4.76 14.39 -19.69
C LYS A 346 5.41 13.02 -19.96
N TYR A 347 5.60 12.21 -18.92
CA TYR A 347 6.11 10.85 -19.07
C TYR A 347 5.09 9.93 -19.73
N ARG A 348 3.83 10.01 -19.31
CA ARG A 348 2.75 9.21 -19.88
C ARG A 348 2.60 9.46 -21.37
N ALA A 349 2.76 10.70 -21.81
CA ALA A 349 2.72 11.06 -23.23
C ALA A 349 3.78 10.35 -24.08
N LEU A 350 4.92 9.96 -23.48
CA LEU A 350 5.96 9.20 -24.20
C LEU A 350 5.55 7.76 -24.53
N THR A 351 4.56 7.22 -23.84
CA THR A 351 3.99 5.90 -24.13
C THR A 351 2.75 5.99 -25.03
N SER A 352 2.30 7.19 -25.35
CA SER A 352 1.17 7.43 -26.23
C SER A 352 1.46 6.92 -27.65
N GLY A 353 0.58 6.09 -28.18
CA GLY A 353 0.76 5.46 -29.48
C GLY A 353 1.52 4.10 -29.47
N MET A 354 1.98 3.64 -28.32
CA MET A 354 2.50 2.28 -28.15
C MET A 354 1.33 1.33 -27.85
N GLU A 355 0.77 0.72 -28.88
CA GLU A 355 -0.46 -0.09 -28.77
C GLU A 355 -0.33 -1.28 -27.82
N HIS A 356 0.87 -1.91 -27.79
CA HIS A 356 1.16 -3.09 -26.96
C HIS A 356 1.93 -2.77 -25.68
N PHE A 357 1.92 -1.52 -25.21
CA PHE A 357 2.59 -1.11 -23.98
C PHE A 357 1.57 -0.60 -22.94
N HIS A 358 1.42 -1.35 -21.83
CA HIS A 358 0.39 -1.12 -20.84
C HIS A 358 0.99 -0.72 -19.50
N LEU A 359 0.54 0.39 -18.94
CA LEU A 359 0.90 0.82 -17.59
C LEU A 359 -0.06 0.20 -16.57
N LEU A 360 0.49 -0.38 -15.52
CA LEU A 360 -0.26 -1.01 -14.45
C LEU A 360 0.45 -0.86 -13.12
N GLY A 361 -0.22 -0.34 -12.10
CA GLY A 361 0.33 -0.29 -10.75
C GLY A 361 0.63 1.11 -10.24
N ARG A 362 0.88 1.17 -8.93
CA ARG A 362 1.09 2.44 -8.20
C ARG A 362 2.16 3.33 -8.81
N LEU A 363 3.27 2.75 -9.24
CA LEU A 363 4.40 3.48 -9.79
C LEU A 363 4.16 3.86 -11.25
N ALA A 364 3.73 2.90 -12.07
CA ALA A 364 3.52 3.13 -13.49
C ALA A 364 2.36 4.08 -13.79
N GLU A 365 1.30 4.05 -12.98
CA GLU A 365 0.13 4.93 -13.10
C GLU A 365 0.22 6.17 -12.20
N TYR A 366 1.29 6.31 -11.40
CA TYR A 366 1.51 7.41 -10.44
C TYR A 366 0.27 7.68 -9.58
N ARG A 367 -0.31 6.60 -9.01
CA ARG A 367 -1.54 6.63 -8.22
C ARG A 367 -1.42 5.77 -6.98
N TYR A 368 -2.25 6.07 -6.02
CA TYR A 368 -2.39 5.21 -4.86
C TYR A 368 -3.51 4.18 -5.10
N TYR A 369 -3.18 2.92 -4.83
CA TYR A 369 -4.12 1.80 -4.80
C TYR A 369 -3.96 1.02 -3.50
N ASN A 370 -5.06 0.64 -2.86
CA ASN A 370 -5.06 -0.48 -1.92
C ASN A 370 -4.88 -1.79 -2.69
N ILE A 371 -4.55 -2.88 -1.98
CA ILE A 371 -4.28 -4.18 -2.63
C ILE A 371 -5.49 -4.63 -3.48
N ASP A 372 -6.69 -4.51 -2.95
CA ASP A 372 -7.93 -4.92 -3.61
C ASP A 372 -8.20 -4.15 -4.91
N ALA A 373 -8.07 -2.83 -4.86
CA ALA A 373 -8.22 -1.98 -6.04
C ALA A 373 -7.16 -2.29 -7.09
N MET A 374 -5.93 -2.64 -6.66
CA MET A 374 -4.86 -3.03 -7.57
C MET A 374 -5.14 -4.39 -8.23
N VAL A 375 -5.64 -5.35 -7.46
CA VAL A 375 -6.07 -6.66 -8.00
C VAL A 375 -7.17 -6.46 -9.03
N LYS A 376 -8.21 -5.71 -8.69
CA LYS A 376 -9.31 -5.39 -9.61
C LYS A 376 -8.81 -4.77 -10.90
N ARG A 377 -7.92 -3.77 -10.79
CA ARG A 377 -7.33 -3.07 -11.95
C ARG A 377 -6.50 -4.00 -12.84
N ALA A 378 -5.73 -4.94 -12.23
CA ALA A 378 -4.96 -5.93 -12.97
C ALA A 378 -5.86 -6.95 -13.68
N MET A 379 -6.94 -7.39 -13.03
CA MET A 379 -7.96 -8.26 -13.64
C MET A 379 -8.58 -7.59 -14.86
N GLU A 380 -9.03 -6.35 -14.73
CA GLU A 380 -9.65 -5.57 -15.81
C GLU A 380 -8.69 -5.34 -17.00
N LEU A 381 -7.39 -5.16 -16.75
CA LEU A 381 -6.42 -5.06 -17.84
C LEU A 381 -6.27 -6.39 -18.55
N ALA A 382 -6.07 -7.49 -17.81
CA ALA A 382 -5.91 -8.82 -18.40
C ALA A 382 -7.16 -9.28 -19.19
N ASP A 383 -8.36 -8.87 -18.77
CA ASP A 383 -9.60 -9.20 -19.50
C ASP A 383 -9.68 -8.53 -20.88
N ARG A 384 -9.03 -7.37 -21.05
CA ARG A 384 -8.99 -6.63 -22.31
C ARG A 384 -7.92 -7.11 -23.29
N LEU A 385 -6.87 -7.77 -22.79
CA LEU A 385 -5.74 -8.32 -23.56
C LEU A 385 -6.01 -9.78 -23.96
#